data_3558ed54bc75ae74b5812ae30a3554af
#
_entry.id   3558ed54bc75ae74b5812ae30a3554af
#
_cell.length_a   1.000
_cell.length_b   1.000
_cell.length_c   1.000
_cell.angle_alpha   90.00
_cell.angle_beta   90.00
_cell.angle_gamma   90.00
#
_symmetry.space_group_name_H-M   'P 1'
#
loop_
_entity.id
_entity.type
_entity.pdbx_description
1 polymer ?
#
loop_
_entity_poly.entity_id
_entity_poly.type
_entity_poly.pdbx_seq_one_letter_code
_entity_poly.pdbx_strand_id
1 'polypeptide(L)'
;DGLSVGMERTWKMLGKKPRMMFINRVEEANSDYASCIETIKGKYGNAIAPIVATKADANKAVTVIVDLLHNKAYDAKGECAIPADMADEVEALRAELMEAAAGADEELMEKFFETMELSAEDMAKGLKIGVREGSVCPVLCGSALTGMGVDMLMQTIVDLVPVATDMPAEAAEDDDGNAIEVAYDPNG
;
A
#
# COMPACT_ATOMS: atom_id res chain seq x y z
N ASP A 1 -0.76 12.09 -14.99
CA ASP A 1 -2.11 12.32 -15.54
C ASP A 1 -3.26 12.15 -14.53
N GLY A 2 -3.02 11.96 -13.25
CA GLY A 2 -4.07 11.87 -12.23
C GLY A 2 -5.02 10.67 -12.39
N LEU A 3 -6.26 10.83 -11.90
CA LEU A 3 -7.28 9.78 -11.94
C LEU A 3 -7.82 9.59 -13.36
N SER A 4 -7.66 8.40 -13.92
CA SER A 4 -8.25 8.02 -15.21
C SER A 4 -9.63 7.39 -15.04
N VAL A 5 -10.48 7.49 -16.09
CA VAL A 5 -11.79 6.80 -16.13
C VAL A 5 -11.63 5.28 -15.96
N GLY A 6 -10.54 4.72 -16.50
CA GLY A 6 -10.21 3.30 -16.33
C GLY A 6 -9.99 2.91 -14.87
N MET A 7 -9.24 3.72 -14.13
CA MET A 7 -9.01 3.51 -12.70
C MET A 7 -10.32 3.57 -11.88
N GLU A 8 -11.17 4.56 -12.16
CA GLU A 8 -12.46 4.68 -11.49
C GLU A 8 -13.37 3.46 -11.73
N ARG A 9 -13.40 2.99 -12.97
CA ARG A 9 -14.15 1.78 -13.34
C ARG A 9 -13.61 0.56 -12.60
N THR A 10 -12.29 0.37 -12.61
CA THR A 10 -11.63 -0.74 -11.91
C THR A 10 -11.91 -0.68 -10.41
N TRP A 11 -11.82 0.49 -9.79
CA TRP A 11 -12.12 0.67 -8.37
C TRP A 11 -13.55 0.22 -8.03
N LYS A 12 -14.53 0.61 -8.84
CA LYS A 12 -15.93 0.19 -8.64
C LYS A 12 -16.13 -1.32 -8.81
N MET A 13 -15.42 -1.92 -9.77
CA MET A 13 -15.53 -3.37 -10.04
C MET A 13 -14.91 -4.22 -8.92
N LEU A 14 -13.84 -3.75 -8.31
CA LEU A 14 -13.17 -4.46 -7.21
C LEU A 14 -14.00 -4.51 -5.92
N GLY A 15 -14.89 -3.54 -5.69
CA GLY A 15 -15.71 -3.49 -4.48
C GLY A 15 -14.86 -3.52 -3.21
N LYS A 16 -15.02 -4.57 -2.39
CA LYS A 16 -14.23 -4.80 -1.17
C LYS A 16 -13.05 -5.78 -1.36
N LYS A 17 -12.75 -6.19 -2.59
CA LYS A 17 -11.62 -7.10 -2.82
C LYS A 17 -10.30 -6.46 -2.43
N PRO A 18 -9.32 -7.26 -1.97
CA PRO A 18 -7.96 -6.79 -1.71
C PRO A 18 -7.39 -6.06 -2.91
N ARG A 19 -6.76 -4.91 -2.66
CA ARG A 19 -6.23 -4.05 -3.73
C ARG A 19 -5.09 -3.20 -3.22
N MET A 20 -4.23 -2.80 -4.14
CA MET A 20 -3.19 -1.80 -3.93
C MET A 20 -3.07 -0.92 -5.16
N MET A 21 -2.45 0.24 -5.03
CA MET A 21 -2.16 1.16 -6.13
C MET A 21 -0.67 1.36 -6.29
N PHE A 22 -0.23 1.38 -7.54
CA PHE A 22 1.14 1.76 -7.89
C PHE A 22 1.11 2.94 -8.87
N ILE A 23 1.64 4.08 -8.43
CA ILE A 23 1.76 5.29 -9.25
C ILE A 23 3.07 5.19 -10.01
N ASN A 24 2.98 4.90 -11.30
CA ASN A 24 4.13 4.72 -12.18
C ASN A 24 4.58 6.04 -12.83
N ARG A 25 5.79 6.04 -13.38
CA ARG A 25 6.38 7.15 -14.16
C ARG A 25 6.66 8.39 -13.32
N VAL A 26 7.00 8.19 -12.04
CA VAL A 26 7.29 9.30 -11.12
C VAL A 26 8.62 9.99 -11.40
N GLU A 27 9.48 9.41 -12.24
CA GLU A 27 10.73 9.97 -12.72
C GLU A 27 10.54 11.08 -13.77
N GLU A 28 9.34 11.20 -14.33
CA GLU A 28 9.08 12.19 -15.35
C GLU A 28 8.90 13.60 -14.76
N ALA A 29 9.33 14.59 -15.49
CA ALA A 29 9.06 15.99 -15.15
C ALA A 29 7.54 16.23 -15.06
N ASN A 30 7.13 16.97 -14.03
CA ASN A 30 5.73 17.26 -13.72
C ASN A 30 4.88 16.03 -13.32
N SER A 31 5.50 14.96 -12.83
CA SER A 31 4.77 13.78 -12.34
C SER A 31 3.92 14.10 -11.10
N ASP A 32 4.35 15.06 -10.27
CA ASP A 32 3.63 15.62 -9.10
C ASP A 32 2.90 14.55 -8.25
N TYR A 33 3.71 13.68 -7.64
CA TYR A 33 3.20 12.59 -6.80
C TYR A 33 2.29 13.10 -5.66
N ALA A 34 2.66 14.20 -5.00
CA ALA A 34 1.90 14.75 -3.88
C ALA A 34 0.47 15.16 -4.31
N SER A 35 0.34 15.89 -5.41
CA SER A 35 -0.98 16.26 -5.96
C SER A 35 -1.80 15.04 -6.40
N CYS A 36 -1.13 13.99 -6.90
CA CYS A 36 -1.80 12.74 -7.26
C CYS A 36 -2.39 12.05 -6.02
N ILE A 37 -1.63 11.97 -4.92
CA ILE A 37 -2.09 11.39 -3.65
C ILE A 37 -3.26 12.20 -3.07
N GLU A 38 -3.18 13.53 -3.05
CA GLU A 38 -4.29 14.37 -2.59
C GLU A 38 -5.57 14.12 -3.38
N THR A 39 -5.46 14.03 -4.70
CA THR A 39 -6.60 13.74 -5.59
C THR A 39 -7.21 12.37 -5.30
N ILE A 40 -6.37 11.35 -5.10
CA ILE A 40 -6.81 9.98 -4.80
C ILE A 40 -7.47 9.93 -3.41
N LYS A 41 -6.84 10.52 -2.39
CA LYS A 41 -7.41 10.64 -1.03
C LYS A 41 -8.74 11.40 -1.02
N GLY A 42 -8.82 12.51 -1.75
CA GLY A 42 -10.05 13.30 -1.87
C GLY A 42 -11.22 12.51 -2.47
N LYS A 43 -10.95 11.55 -3.36
CA LYS A 43 -11.98 10.76 -4.00
C LYS A 43 -12.35 9.48 -3.27
N TYR A 44 -11.38 8.77 -2.69
CA TYR A 44 -11.57 7.44 -2.10
C TYR A 44 -11.46 7.44 -0.57
N GLY A 45 -11.14 8.59 0.01
CA GLY A 45 -11.16 8.81 1.47
C GLY A 45 -10.07 8.05 2.22
N ASN A 46 -10.40 7.69 3.45
CA ASN A 46 -9.46 7.11 4.42
C ASN A 46 -8.98 5.69 4.08
N ALA A 47 -9.60 5.04 3.09
CA ALA A 47 -9.09 3.76 2.61
C ALA A 47 -7.70 3.88 1.96
N ILE A 48 -7.31 5.07 1.48
CA ILE A 48 -6.04 5.31 0.81
C ILE A 48 -4.92 5.49 1.83
N ALA A 49 -4.01 4.54 1.87
CA ALA A 49 -2.87 4.53 2.76
C ALA A 49 -1.55 4.61 1.96
N PRO A 50 -0.97 5.80 1.74
CA PRO A 50 0.37 5.91 1.18
C PRO A 50 1.37 5.27 2.14
N ILE A 51 2.12 4.29 1.64
CA ILE A 51 3.15 3.60 2.40
C ILE A 51 4.56 4.04 1.99
N VAL A 52 4.63 5.13 1.25
CA VAL A 52 5.89 5.75 0.82
C VAL A 52 5.87 7.25 1.02
N ALA A 53 7.03 7.82 1.38
CA ALA A 53 7.33 9.24 1.25
C ALA A 53 8.22 9.47 0.02
N THR A 54 8.19 10.67 -0.58
CA THR A 54 8.95 10.94 -1.80
C THR A 54 9.69 12.25 -1.73
N LYS A 55 10.90 12.28 -2.30
CA LYS A 55 11.63 13.51 -2.59
C LYS A 55 11.57 13.79 -4.08
N ALA A 56 11.13 14.97 -4.44
CA ALA A 56 11.08 15.42 -5.82
C ALA A 56 12.12 16.53 -6.08
N ASP A 57 12.53 16.65 -7.33
CA ASP A 57 13.36 17.77 -7.81
C ASP A 57 12.52 19.03 -8.12
N ALA A 58 13.18 20.07 -8.61
CA ALA A 58 12.52 21.32 -8.99
C ALA A 58 11.50 21.17 -10.13
N ASN A 59 11.57 20.08 -10.88
CA ASN A 59 10.64 19.75 -11.97
C ASN A 59 9.53 18.79 -11.51
N LYS A 60 9.42 18.53 -10.20
CA LYS A 60 8.47 17.59 -9.57
C LYS A 60 8.68 16.12 -9.96
N ALA A 61 9.81 15.76 -10.56
CA ALA A 61 10.20 14.39 -10.77
C ALA A 61 10.68 13.79 -9.44
N VAL A 62 10.18 12.60 -9.08
CA VAL A 62 10.62 11.92 -7.86
C VAL A 62 12.03 11.37 -8.05
N THR A 63 12.91 11.74 -7.13
CA THR A 63 14.31 11.34 -7.13
C THR A 63 14.67 10.33 -6.05
N VAL A 64 13.90 10.31 -4.95
CA VAL A 64 14.03 9.32 -3.87
C VAL A 64 12.65 8.91 -3.42
N ILE A 65 12.49 7.61 -3.15
CA ILE A 65 11.30 7.01 -2.54
C ILE A 65 11.73 6.41 -1.21
N VAL A 66 11.01 6.73 -0.14
CA VAL A 66 11.23 6.14 1.18
C VAL A 66 10.09 5.19 1.50
N ASP A 67 10.42 3.93 1.72
CA ASP A 67 9.51 2.90 2.21
C ASP A 67 9.26 3.11 3.71
N LEU A 68 8.06 3.52 4.05
CA LEU A 68 7.66 3.79 5.44
C LEU A 68 7.49 2.50 6.27
N LEU A 69 7.19 1.38 5.62
CA LEU A 69 7.03 0.10 6.27
C LEU A 69 8.39 -0.44 6.75
N HIS A 70 9.38 -0.52 5.86
CA HIS A 70 10.70 -1.10 6.15
C HIS A 70 11.75 -0.05 6.56
N ASN A 71 11.40 1.24 6.51
CA ASN A 71 12.31 2.35 6.81
C ASN A 71 13.56 2.35 5.93
N LYS A 72 13.39 2.18 4.62
CA LYS A 72 14.43 2.13 3.60
C LYS A 72 14.17 3.18 2.52
N ALA A 73 15.24 3.67 1.89
CA ALA A 73 15.11 4.60 0.77
C ALA A 73 15.70 4.04 -0.52
N TYR A 74 15.16 4.47 -1.64
CA TYR A 74 15.54 4.03 -2.98
C TYR A 74 15.64 5.23 -3.93
N ASP A 75 16.71 5.26 -4.71
CA ASP A 75 16.89 6.18 -5.83
C ASP A 75 16.99 5.40 -7.16
N ALA A 76 17.35 6.08 -8.24
CA ALA A 76 17.53 5.45 -9.56
C ALA A 76 18.70 4.45 -9.63
N LYS A 77 19.55 4.37 -8.59
CA LYS A 77 20.70 3.45 -8.49
C LYS A 77 20.43 2.26 -7.59
N GLY A 78 19.32 2.28 -6.85
CA GLY A 78 18.91 1.25 -5.89
C GLY A 78 18.74 1.77 -4.47
N GLU A 79 18.94 0.91 -3.47
CA GLU A 79 18.83 1.28 -2.05
C GLU A 79 19.86 2.34 -1.67
N CYS A 80 19.41 3.38 -0.97
CA CYS A 80 20.22 4.51 -0.53
C CYS A 80 19.90 4.91 0.92
N ALA A 81 20.63 5.86 1.48
CA ALA A 81 20.30 6.43 2.79
C ALA A 81 19.07 7.36 2.69
N ILE A 82 18.24 7.37 3.73
CA ILE A 82 17.15 8.33 3.84
C ILE A 82 17.77 9.73 3.89
N PRO A 83 17.34 10.66 3.02
CA PRO A 83 17.85 12.02 3.05
C PRO A 83 17.56 12.71 4.39
N ALA A 84 18.56 13.39 4.96
CA ALA A 84 18.42 14.02 6.27
C ALA A 84 17.31 15.10 6.32
N ASP A 85 17.04 15.73 5.20
CA ASP A 85 15.98 16.73 5.06
C ASP A 85 14.56 16.12 4.98
N MET A 86 14.44 14.80 4.89
CA MET A 86 13.16 14.07 4.93
C MET A 86 12.91 13.41 6.29
N ALA A 87 13.85 13.44 7.22
CA ALA A 87 13.77 12.64 8.46
C ALA A 87 12.49 12.94 9.25
N ASP A 88 12.17 14.21 9.49
CA ASP A 88 10.99 14.61 10.26
C ASP A 88 9.68 14.24 9.55
N GLU A 89 9.62 14.40 8.23
CA GLU A 89 8.46 14.01 7.42
C GLU A 89 8.25 12.50 7.42
N VAL A 90 9.34 11.73 7.25
CA VAL A 90 9.30 10.26 7.27
C VAL A 90 8.85 9.76 8.64
N GLU A 91 9.34 10.35 9.74
CA GLU A 91 8.93 9.99 11.10
C GLU A 91 7.43 10.25 11.32
N ALA A 92 6.94 11.42 10.91
CA ALA A 92 5.52 11.78 11.02
C ALA A 92 4.61 10.83 10.21
N LEU A 93 4.94 10.60 8.94
CA LEU A 93 4.17 9.71 8.07
C LEU A 93 4.21 8.24 8.54
N ARG A 94 5.35 7.82 9.10
CA ARG A 94 5.49 6.49 9.67
C ARG A 94 4.63 6.34 10.94
N ALA A 95 4.54 7.37 11.78
CA ALA A 95 3.65 7.37 12.95
C ALA A 95 2.17 7.25 12.53
N GLU A 96 1.73 7.98 11.50
CA GLU A 96 0.38 7.84 10.94
C GLU A 96 0.12 6.41 10.41
N LEU A 97 1.12 5.82 9.77
CA LEU A 97 1.00 4.45 9.24
C LEU A 97 0.94 3.40 10.37
N MET A 98 1.69 3.59 11.45
CA MET A 98 1.63 2.74 12.65
C MET A 98 0.25 2.81 13.30
N GLU A 99 -0.32 4.01 13.45
CA GLU A 99 -1.66 4.19 14.00
C GLU A 99 -2.72 3.50 13.13
N ALA A 100 -2.63 3.65 11.80
CA ALA A 100 -3.52 2.97 10.86
C ALA A 100 -3.41 1.44 10.93
N ALA A 101 -2.20 0.90 11.09
CA ALA A 101 -1.96 -0.52 11.24
C ALA A 101 -2.49 -1.07 12.58
N ALA A 102 -2.25 -0.32 13.67
CA ALA A 102 -2.75 -0.65 15.01
C ALA A 102 -4.28 -0.73 15.05
N GLY A 103 -4.97 0.18 14.35
CA GLY A 103 -6.43 0.23 14.29
C GLY A 103 -7.11 -0.99 13.68
N ALA A 104 -6.36 -1.89 13.03
CA ALA A 104 -6.89 -3.08 12.40
C ALA A 104 -6.96 -4.33 13.31
N ASP A 105 -6.30 -4.30 14.49
CA ASP A 105 -6.18 -5.47 15.36
C ASP A 105 -6.04 -5.01 16.82
N GLU A 106 -6.81 -5.63 17.74
CA GLU A 106 -6.84 -5.22 19.16
C GLU A 106 -5.48 -5.42 19.86
N GLU A 107 -4.76 -6.52 19.56
CA GLU A 107 -3.43 -6.77 20.14
C GLU A 107 -2.41 -5.74 19.69
N LEU A 108 -2.47 -5.35 18.40
CA LEU A 108 -1.59 -4.31 17.86
C LEU A 108 -1.91 -2.94 18.44
N MET A 109 -3.19 -2.67 18.69
CA MET A 109 -3.63 -1.44 19.32
C MET A 109 -3.12 -1.34 20.77
N GLU A 110 -3.25 -2.42 21.58
CA GLU A 110 -2.71 -2.46 22.93
C GLU A 110 -1.19 -2.25 22.93
N LYS A 111 -0.47 -2.97 22.07
CA LYS A 111 0.97 -2.84 21.92
C LYS A 111 1.40 -1.42 21.54
N PHE A 112 0.68 -0.79 20.61
CA PHE A 112 0.95 0.58 20.20
C PHE A 112 0.73 1.58 21.34
N PHE A 113 -0.33 1.42 22.14
CA PHE A 113 -0.57 2.28 23.29
C PHE A 113 0.49 2.14 24.39
N GLU A 114 1.07 0.94 24.55
CA GLU A 114 2.11 0.71 25.56
C GLU A 114 3.48 1.26 25.15
N THR A 115 3.84 1.11 23.88
CA THR A 115 5.20 1.40 23.40
C THR A 115 5.30 2.63 22.51
N MET A 116 4.18 3.13 21.97
CA MET A 116 4.09 4.14 20.93
C MET A 116 4.87 3.78 19.66
N GLU A 117 5.20 2.49 19.49
CA GLU A 117 5.94 1.97 18.36
C GLU A 117 5.40 0.61 17.92
N LEU A 118 5.46 0.33 16.61
CA LEU A 118 5.23 -0.98 16.02
C LEU A 118 6.44 -1.39 15.18
N SER A 119 6.78 -2.68 15.24
CA SER A 119 7.79 -3.24 14.33
C SER A 119 7.27 -3.24 12.88
N ALA A 120 8.16 -3.39 11.89
CA ALA A 120 7.76 -3.55 10.50
C ALA A 120 6.83 -4.76 10.29
N GLU A 121 7.06 -5.85 11.04
CA GLU A 121 6.22 -7.05 11.01
C GLU A 121 4.82 -6.78 11.58
N ASP A 122 4.72 -6.05 12.69
CA ASP A 122 3.43 -5.68 13.29
C ASP A 122 2.64 -4.75 12.37
N MET A 123 3.31 -3.75 11.78
CA MET A 123 2.69 -2.88 10.78
C MET A 123 2.20 -3.66 9.57
N ALA A 124 3.01 -4.59 9.05
CA ALA A 124 2.63 -5.44 7.93
C ALA A 124 1.41 -6.31 8.30
N LYS A 125 1.38 -6.89 9.51
CA LYS A 125 0.23 -7.68 10.02
C LYS A 125 -1.05 -6.84 10.01
N GLY A 126 -1.03 -5.66 10.61
CA GLY A 126 -2.19 -4.77 10.69
C GLY A 126 -2.67 -4.29 9.31
N LEU A 127 -1.74 -3.83 8.47
CA LEU A 127 -2.06 -3.41 7.11
C LEU A 127 -2.63 -4.55 6.26
N LYS A 128 -2.08 -5.78 6.38
CA LYS A 128 -2.57 -6.97 5.68
C LYS A 128 -4.02 -7.30 6.04
N ILE A 129 -4.40 -7.16 7.31
CA ILE A 129 -5.79 -7.31 7.76
C ILE A 129 -6.68 -6.29 7.04
N GLY A 130 -6.32 -5.01 7.05
CA GLY A 130 -7.08 -3.96 6.37
C GLY A 130 -7.17 -4.15 4.85
N VAL A 131 -6.10 -4.64 4.21
CA VAL A 131 -6.09 -4.97 2.78
C VAL A 131 -7.03 -6.14 2.50
N ARG A 132 -6.99 -7.20 3.30
CA ARG A 132 -7.86 -8.37 3.18
C ARG A 132 -9.34 -8.00 3.27
N GLU A 133 -9.69 -7.12 4.18
CA GLU A 133 -11.05 -6.64 4.38
C GLU A 133 -11.48 -5.57 3.34
N GLY A 134 -10.54 -5.07 2.55
CA GLY A 134 -10.77 -4.01 1.57
C GLY A 134 -10.97 -2.62 2.21
N SER A 135 -10.67 -2.47 3.50
CA SER A 135 -10.73 -1.20 4.24
C SER A 135 -9.48 -0.34 4.02
N VAL A 136 -8.34 -0.95 3.72
CA VAL A 136 -7.07 -0.28 3.42
C VAL A 136 -6.63 -0.59 1.99
N CYS A 137 -6.20 0.44 1.28
CA CYS A 137 -5.57 0.34 -0.04
C CYS A 137 -4.17 0.96 0.02
N PRO A 138 -3.10 0.17 0.14
CA PRO A 138 -1.75 0.67 0.10
C PRO A 138 -1.46 1.37 -1.22
N VAL A 139 -0.80 2.53 -1.16
CA VAL A 139 -0.38 3.28 -2.34
C VAL A 139 1.13 3.43 -2.34
N LEU A 140 1.75 2.97 -3.40
CA LEU A 140 3.17 3.07 -3.67
C LEU A 140 3.41 3.89 -4.94
N CYS A 141 4.66 4.22 -5.17
CA CYS A 141 5.07 4.81 -6.44
C CYS A 141 6.42 4.26 -6.91
N GLY A 142 6.73 4.50 -8.16
CA GLY A 142 7.99 4.10 -8.74
C GLY A 142 8.06 4.34 -10.24
N SER A 143 9.10 3.81 -10.84
CA SER A 143 9.34 3.87 -12.28
C SER A 143 9.66 2.50 -12.84
N ALA A 144 8.77 1.97 -13.65
CA ALA A 144 9.01 0.73 -14.38
C ALA A 144 10.13 0.87 -15.42
N LEU A 145 10.40 2.11 -15.88
CA LEU A 145 11.46 2.39 -16.86
C LEU A 145 12.85 2.32 -16.23
N THR A 146 13.01 2.92 -15.05
CA THR A 146 14.31 2.97 -14.35
C THR A 146 14.51 1.84 -13.34
N GLY A 147 13.44 1.12 -12.97
CA GLY A 147 13.43 0.12 -11.91
C GLY A 147 13.27 0.68 -10.50
N MET A 148 13.27 2.01 -10.33
CA MET A 148 13.14 2.65 -9.01
C MET A 148 11.81 2.28 -8.34
N GLY A 149 11.87 1.72 -7.12
CA GLY A 149 10.69 1.31 -6.34
C GLY A 149 10.05 -0.03 -6.78
N VAL A 150 10.59 -0.73 -7.78
CA VAL A 150 10.04 -2.02 -8.24
C VAL A 150 10.31 -3.13 -7.23
N ASP A 151 11.52 -3.21 -6.67
CA ASP A 151 11.84 -4.20 -5.63
C ASP A 151 10.97 -3.99 -4.37
N MET A 152 10.76 -2.73 -3.97
CA MET A 152 9.84 -2.35 -2.90
C MET A 152 8.39 -2.80 -3.21
N LEU A 153 7.91 -2.60 -4.44
CA LEU A 153 6.58 -3.08 -4.86
C LEU A 153 6.47 -4.59 -4.70
N MET A 154 7.47 -5.34 -5.16
CA MET A 154 7.47 -6.81 -5.05
C MET A 154 7.48 -7.27 -3.60
N GLN A 155 8.26 -6.64 -2.73
CA GLN A 155 8.26 -6.92 -1.29
C GLN A 155 6.90 -6.60 -0.67
N THR A 156 6.33 -5.45 -0.97
CA THR A 156 5.00 -5.05 -0.45
C THR A 156 3.89 -6.01 -0.88
N ILE A 157 3.95 -6.58 -2.09
CA ILE A 157 3.01 -7.61 -2.52
C ILE A 157 3.11 -8.84 -1.60
N VAL A 158 4.31 -9.27 -1.28
CA VAL A 158 4.54 -10.41 -0.38
C VAL A 158 4.03 -10.13 1.03
N ASP A 159 4.26 -8.94 1.54
CA ASP A 159 3.95 -8.58 2.93
C ASP A 159 2.47 -8.28 3.14
N LEU A 160 1.82 -7.58 2.21
CA LEU A 160 0.50 -6.99 2.43
C LEU A 160 -0.64 -7.66 1.64
N VAL A 161 -0.35 -8.31 0.50
CA VAL A 161 -1.43 -8.93 -0.29
C VAL A 161 -1.76 -10.30 0.31
N PRO A 162 -3.03 -10.54 0.70
CA PRO A 162 -3.43 -11.85 1.21
C PRO A 162 -3.29 -12.92 0.13
N VAL A 163 -2.84 -14.10 0.51
CA VAL A 163 -2.87 -15.28 -0.36
C VAL A 163 -4.28 -15.88 -0.39
N ALA A 164 -4.56 -16.71 -1.39
CA ALA A 164 -5.90 -17.29 -1.55
C ALA A 164 -6.39 -18.05 -0.30
N THR A 165 -5.49 -18.69 0.44
CA THR A 165 -5.81 -19.36 1.72
C THR A 165 -6.14 -18.42 2.88
N ASP A 166 -5.79 -17.13 2.78
CA ASP A 166 -6.15 -16.11 3.77
C ASP A 166 -7.59 -15.57 3.55
N MET A 167 -8.18 -15.90 2.40
CA MET A 167 -9.51 -15.43 2.03
C MET A 167 -10.60 -16.38 2.53
N PRO A 168 -11.80 -15.87 2.87
CA PRO A 168 -12.93 -16.73 3.18
C PRO A 168 -13.34 -17.56 1.96
N ALA A 169 -14.01 -18.70 2.20
CA ALA A 169 -14.60 -19.48 1.14
C ALA A 169 -15.56 -18.65 0.28
N GLU A 170 -15.54 -18.86 -1.02
CA GLU A 170 -16.46 -18.18 -1.94
C GLU A 170 -17.77 -18.94 -2.07
N ALA A 171 -18.89 -18.22 -2.05
CA ALA A 171 -20.19 -18.81 -2.32
C ALA A 171 -20.30 -19.14 -3.82
N ALA A 172 -20.66 -20.37 -4.12
CA ALA A 172 -20.87 -20.87 -5.48
C ALA A 172 -22.15 -21.70 -5.55
N GLU A 173 -22.53 -22.13 -6.75
CA GLU A 173 -23.62 -23.08 -6.96
C GLU A 173 -23.05 -24.32 -7.66
N ASP A 174 -23.52 -25.50 -7.24
CA ASP A 174 -23.22 -26.75 -7.94
C ASP A 174 -24.06 -26.90 -9.24
N ASP A 175 -23.82 -27.97 -9.99
CA ASP A 175 -24.54 -28.23 -11.25
C ASP A 175 -26.05 -28.44 -11.06
N ASP A 176 -26.49 -28.74 -9.84
CA ASP A 176 -27.89 -28.92 -9.47
C ASP A 176 -28.53 -27.63 -8.92
N GLY A 177 -27.75 -26.52 -8.84
CA GLY A 177 -28.21 -25.21 -8.35
C GLY A 177 -28.25 -25.09 -6.83
N ASN A 178 -27.59 -25.98 -6.09
CA ASN A 178 -27.48 -25.86 -4.65
C ASN A 178 -26.33 -24.90 -4.28
N ALA A 179 -26.54 -24.09 -3.25
CA ALA A 179 -25.50 -23.24 -2.72
C ALA A 179 -24.40 -24.07 -2.06
N ILE A 180 -23.15 -23.87 -2.47
CA ILE A 180 -21.97 -24.47 -1.90
C ILE A 180 -20.96 -23.40 -1.51
N GLU A 181 -20.06 -23.73 -0.58
CA GLU A 181 -18.88 -22.91 -0.26
C GLU A 181 -17.62 -23.56 -0.83
N VAL A 182 -16.86 -22.81 -1.60
CA VAL A 182 -15.60 -23.26 -2.18
C VAL A 182 -14.45 -22.57 -1.48
N ALA A 183 -13.71 -23.31 -0.66
CA ALA A 183 -12.47 -22.88 -0.07
C ALA A 183 -11.29 -23.18 -1.00
N TYR A 184 -10.27 -22.32 -1.00
CA TYR A 184 -9.04 -22.63 -1.71
C TYR A 184 -8.26 -23.73 -0.98
N ASP A 185 -7.97 -24.82 -1.69
CA ASP A 185 -7.10 -25.90 -1.23
C ASP A 185 -5.83 -25.94 -2.09
N PRO A 186 -4.63 -25.65 -1.54
CA PRO A 186 -3.39 -25.70 -2.31
C PRO A 186 -2.97 -27.12 -2.73
N ASN A 187 -3.64 -28.16 -2.19
CA ASN A 187 -3.37 -29.56 -2.46
C ASN A 187 -4.51 -30.26 -3.23
N GLY A 188 -5.56 -29.50 -3.58
CA GLY A 188 -6.75 -30.01 -4.29
C GLY A 188 -6.60 -30.16 -5.78
#